data_b02fc60722d280d4dde24025dc37037f
#
_entry.id   b02fc60722d280d4dde24025dc37037f
#
_cell.length_a   1.000
_cell.length_b   1.000
_cell.length_c   1.000
_cell.angle_alpha   90.00
_cell.angle_beta   90.00
_cell.angle_gamma   90.00
#
_symmetry.space_group_name_H-M   'P 1'
#
loop_
_entity.id
_entity.type
_entity.pdbx_description
1 polymer ?
#
loop_
_entity_poly.entity_id
_entity_poly.type
_entity_poly.pdbx_seq_one_letter_code
_entity_poly.pdbx_strand_id
1 'polypeptide(L)'
;MTKNPYQPTEPADAAKAVEQLKSLPTLEDTRAKLVTTIEKVGQQISVVAVEVTWSWRREESRGGCMAPFEQSQGQEILLNSYVSDVPIPDQHWQQAYDAVAGAARQLGLSGATVFKDAPNDHDVQFSSDSGMVLRLASQKAALLTGNTGCRLPAKEH
;
A
#
# COMPACT_ATOMS: atom_id res chain seq x y z
N MET A 1 -19.93 -8.58 24.22
CA MET A 1 -18.99 -7.65 24.86
C MET A 1 -18.19 -6.91 23.81
N THR A 2 -18.22 -5.59 23.86
CA THR A 2 -17.38 -4.78 22.98
C THR A 2 -15.94 -4.83 23.47
N LYS A 3 -15.01 -5.18 22.59
CA LYS A 3 -13.58 -5.16 22.91
C LYS A 3 -13.15 -3.71 23.14
N ASN A 4 -12.47 -3.46 24.24
CA ASN A 4 -11.85 -2.16 24.49
C ASN A 4 -10.67 -2.02 23.52
N PRO A 5 -10.64 -1.00 22.64
CA PRO A 5 -9.56 -0.84 21.64
C PRO A 5 -8.19 -0.57 22.28
N TYR A 6 -8.15 -0.22 23.56
CA TYR A 6 -6.90 0.05 24.27
C TYR A 6 -6.39 -1.13 25.07
N GLN A 7 -7.10 -2.26 25.07
CA GLN A 7 -6.63 -3.46 25.76
C GLN A 7 -5.52 -4.14 24.95
N PRO A 8 -4.43 -4.58 25.62
CA PRO A 8 -3.39 -5.37 24.95
C PRO A 8 -3.98 -6.67 24.38
N THR A 9 -3.42 -7.13 23.27
CA THR A 9 -3.76 -8.42 22.70
C THR A 9 -3.45 -9.53 23.68
N GLU A 10 -4.38 -10.50 23.80
CA GLU A 10 -4.19 -11.66 24.68
C GLU A 10 -2.90 -12.40 24.30
N PRO A 11 -2.14 -12.94 25.29
CA PRO A 11 -0.84 -13.56 25.02
C PRO A 11 -0.86 -14.65 23.95
N ALA A 12 -1.90 -15.49 23.94
CA ALA A 12 -2.01 -16.55 22.94
C ALA A 12 -2.20 -15.98 21.52
N ASP A 13 -3.00 -14.93 21.39
CA ASP A 13 -3.25 -14.27 20.11
C ASP A 13 -2.00 -13.48 19.65
N ALA A 14 -1.30 -12.86 20.60
CA ALA A 14 -0.06 -12.16 20.32
C ALA A 14 1.01 -13.12 19.79
N ALA A 15 1.11 -14.32 20.37
CA ALA A 15 2.05 -15.34 19.93
C ALA A 15 1.72 -15.82 18.50
N LYS A 16 0.45 -16.04 18.20
CA LYS A 16 0.02 -16.40 16.84
C LYS A 16 0.34 -15.30 15.83
N ALA A 17 0.15 -14.04 16.23
CA ALA A 17 0.46 -12.90 15.39
C ALA A 17 1.95 -12.86 15.04
N VAL A 18 2.83 -13.10 16.02
CA VAL A 18 4.28 -13.16 15.78
C VAL A 18 4.63 -14.27 14.78
N GLU A 19 4.04 -15.46 14.94
CA GLU A 19 4.26 -16.57 14.01
C GLU A 19 3.79 -16.21 12.59
N GLN A 20 2.68 -15.50 12.47
CA GLN A 20 2.18 -15.01 11.19
C GLN A 20 3.20 -14.09 10.54
N LEU A 21 3.79 -13.16 11.29
CA LEU A 21 4.80 -12.23 10.77
C LEU A 21 6.05 -12.97 10.28
N LYS A 22 6.44 -14.04 10.98
CA LYS A 22 7.60 -14.85 10.57
C LYS A 22 7.39 -15.54 9.22
N SER A 23 6.15 -15.80 8.84
CA SER A 23 5.81 -16.44 7.56
C SER A 23 5.78 -15.46 6.40
N LEU A 24 5.79 -14.17 6.67
CA LEU A 24 5.74 -13.11 5.66
C LEU A 24 7.15 -12.64 5.30
N PRO A 25 7.33 -12.03 4.11
CA PRO A 25 8.61 -11.39 3.78
C PRO A 25 8.98 -10.33 4.81
N THR A 26 10.25 -9.98 4.88
CA THR A 26 10.73 -8.96 5.79
C THR A 26 10.19 -7.57 5.43
N LEU A 27 10.27 -6.66 6.38
CA LEU A 27 9.89 -5.27 6.17
C LEU A 27 10.66 -4.65 4.99
N GLU A 28 11.98 -4.89 4.94
CA GLU A 28 12.85 -4.33 3.90
C GLU A 28 12.50 -4.89 2.51
N ASP A 29 12.26 -6.19 2.41
CA ASP A 29 11.89 -6.83 1.15
C ASP A 29 10.52 -6.38 0.68
N THR A 30 9.57 -6.25 1.59
CA THR A 30 8.22 -5.77 1.28
C THR A 30 8.26 -4.33 0.77
N ARG A 31 9.03 -3.47 1.44
CA ARG A 31 9.20 -2.09 1.02
C ARG A 31 9.80 -2.00 -0.38
N ALA A 32 10.88 -2.72 -0.62
CA ALA A 32 11.56 -2.71 -1.91
C ALA A 32 10.64 -3.17 -3.04
N LYS A 33 9.84 -4.21 -2.79
CA LYS A 33 8.89 -4.73 -3.77
C LYS A 33 7.79 -3.73 -4.07
N LEU A 34 7.27 -3.03 -3.07
CA LEU A 34 6.26 -1.99 -3.27
C LEU A 34 6.81 -0.82 -4.08
N VAL A 35 8.01 -0.35 -3.76
CA VAL A 35 8.65 0.76 -4.49
C VAL A 35 8.81 0.39 -5.95
N THR A 36 9.37 -0.78 -6.24
CA THR A 36 9.56 -1.26 -7.61
C THR A 36 8.22 -1.37 -8.35
N THR A 37 7.20 -1.91 -7.68
CA THR A 37 5.86 -2.08 -8.26
C THR A 37 5.24 -0.73 -8.59
N ILE A 38 5.32 0.24 -7.68
CA ILE A 38 4.77 1.58 -7.88
C ILE A 38 5.44 2.28 -9.05
N GLU A 39 6.77 2.21 -9.13
CA GLU A 39 7.51 2.81 -10.25
C GLU A 39 7.13 2.17 -11.59
N LYS A 40 6.95 0.86 -11.60
CA LYS A 40 6.54 0.13 -12.81
C LYS A 40 5.12 0.53 -13.24
N VAL A 41 4.20 0.63 -12.30
CA VAL A 41 2.82 1.06 -12.59
C VAL A 41 2.82 2.48 -13.14
N GLY A 42 3.60 3.37 -12.52
CA GLY A 42 3.74 4.75 -12.99
C GLY A 42 4.22 4.81 -14.43
N GLN A 43 5.22 4.00 -14.80
CA GLN A 43 5.71 3.92 -16.17
C GLN A 43 4.64 3.43 -17.14
N GLN A 44 3.87 2.42 -16.75
CA GLN A 44 2.78 1.89 -17.57
C GLN A 44 1.72 2.96 -17.83
N ILE A 45 1.39 3.75 -16.81
CA ILE A 45 0.44 4.85 -16.94
C ILE A 45 0.98 5.93 -17.89
N SER A 46 2.26 6.27 -17.75
CA SER A 46 2.90 7.30 -18.56
C SER A 46 3.01 6.92 -20.04
N VAL A 47 3.00 5.63 -20.37
CA VAL A 47 2.99 5.17 -21.77
C VAL A 47 1.70 5.61 -22.47
N VAL A 48 0.56 5.56 -21.79
CA VAL A 48 -0.74 5.94 -22.37
C VAL A 48 -1.10 7.40 -22.08
N ALA A 49 -0.66 7.93 -20.96
CA ALA A 49 -0.88 9.32 -20.56
C ALA A 49 0.47 10.03 -20.48
N VAL A 50 0.98 10.45 -21.61
CA VAL A 50 2.39 10.91 -21.75
C VAL A 50 2.71 12.16 -20.96
N GLU A 51 1.71 12.98 -20.65
CA GLU A 51 1.87 14.20 -19.84
C GLU A 51 1.98 13.90 -18.35
N VAL A 52 1.65 12.67 -17.93
CA VAL A 52 1.75 12.25 -16.53
C VAL A 52 3.19 11.80 -16.28
N THR A 53 3.90 12.55 -15.46
CA THR A 53 5.30 12.24 -15.09
C THR A 53 5.41 12.21 -13.57
N TRP A 54 6.13 11.24 -13.06
CA TRP A 54 6.12 10.90 -11.64
C TRP A 54 7.42 11.27 -10.95
N SER A 55 7.31 11.69 -9.69
CA SER A 55 8.46 11.87 -8.81
C SER A 55 8.07 11.51 -7.38
N TRP A 56 9.00 10.93 -6.64
CA TRP A 56 8.82 10.66 -5.21
C TRP A 56 8.87 11.97 -4.44
N ARG A 57 7.87 12.18 -3.59
CA ARG A 57 7.75 13.39 -2.77
C ARG A 57 7.38 13.01 -1.36
N ARG A 58 7.70 13.91 -0.40
CA ARG A 58 7.50 13.71 1.02
C ARG A 58 8.40 12.58 1.53
N GLU A 59 8.36 12.37 2.81
CA GLU A 59 9.14 11.31 3.46
C GLU A 59 8.24 10.13 3.77
N GLU A 60 8.83 8.93 3.75
CA GLU A 60 8.11 7.76 4.26
C GLU A 60 8.02 7.86 5.78
N SER A 61 6.98 7.27 6.36
CA SER A 61 6.85 7.16 7.80
C SER A 61 6.93 5.69 8.22
N ARG A 62 7.54 5.48 9.37
CA ARG A 62 7.74 4.15 9.93
C ARG A 62 7.24 4.14 11.36
N GLY A 63 6.51 3.12 11.76
CA GLY A 63 5.96 3.01 13.09
C GLY A 63 5.72 1.59 13.52
N GLY A 64 5.35 1.42 14.78
CA GLY A 64 4.92 0.15 15.32
C GLY A 64 3.57 -0.26 14.75
N CYS A 65 3.22 -1.52 14.94
CA CYS A 65 1.98 -2.07 14.40
C CYS A 65 0.83 -1.96 15.41
N MET A 66 -0.38 -2.00 14.87
CA MET A 66 -1.60 -2.07 15.68
C MET A 66 -1.90 -3.52 16.06
N ALA A 67 -2.88 -3.72 16.95
CA ALA A 67 -3.33 -5.05 17.33
C ALA A 67 -3.67 -5.89 16.09
N PRO A 68 -3.35 -7.16 16.08
CA PRO A 68 -2.80 -7.98 17.17
C PRO A 68 -1.26 -7.99 17.24
N PHE A 69 -0.58 -7.10 16.52
CA PHE A 69 0.88 -7.11 16.35
C PHE A 69 1.60 -6.10 17.26
N GLU A 70 0.86 -5.37 18.13
CA GLU A 70 1.44 -4.29 18.93
C GLU A 70 2.52 -4.75 19.91
N GLN A 71 2.50 -6.03 20.29
CA GLN A 71 3.50 -6.61 21.19
C GLN A 71 4.67 -7.25 20.45
N SER A 72 4.64 -7.25 19.11
CA SER A 72 5.69 -7.84 18.31
C SER A 72 6.80 -6.83 18.02
N GLN A 73 7.90 -7.30 17.40
CA GLN A 73 8.96 -6.44 16.86
C GLN A 73 8.59 -5.92 15.47
N GLY A 74 7.37 -6.19 15.00
CA GLY A 74 6.90 -5.74 13.69
C GLY A 74 6.85 -4.23 13.59
N GLN A 75 7.05 -3.76 12.37
CA GLN A 75 6.90 -2.36 12.01
C GLN A 75 6.15 -2.26 10.69
N GLU A 76 5.58 -1.11 10.41
CA GLU A 76 4.98 -0.83 9.11
C GLU A 76 5.57 0.45 8.53
N ILE A 77 5.67 0.48 7.22
CA ILE A 77 6.13 1.65 6.49
C ILE A 77 5.00 2.15 5.61
N LEU A 78 4.61 3.41 5.81
CA LEU A 78 3.79 4.13 4.85
C LEU A 78 4.78 4.82 3.90
N LEU A 79 4.74 4.41 2.63
CA LEU A 79 5.67 4.94 1.64
C LEU A 79 5.42 6.43 1.42
N ASN A 80 6.48 7.13 1.03
CA ASN A 80 6.33 8.46 0.48
C ASN A 80 5.48 8.39 -0.80
N SER A 81 5.05 9.54 -1.30
CA SER A 81 4.11 9.62 -2.42
C SER A 81 4.85 9.72 -3.75
N TYR A 82 4.42 8.91 -4.71
CA TYR A 82 4.85 8.99 -6.10
C TYR A 82 3.81 9.83 -6.85
N VAL A 83 4.16 11.06 -7.23
CA VAL A 83 3.20 12.09 -7.61
C VAL A 83 3.50 12.63 -9.00
N SER A 84 2.43 12.86 -9.77
CA SER A 84 2.44 13.67 -10.99
C SER A 84 1.63 14.93 -10.72
N ASP A 85 2.18 16.08 -11.10
CA ASP A 85 1.45 17.35 -10.98
C ASP A 85 0.26 17.44 -11.95
N VAL A 86 0.28 16.57 -12.98
CA VAL A 86 -0.80 16.47 -13.96
C VAL A 86 -1.65 15.27 -13.61
N PRO A 87 -2.97 15.40 -13.53
CA PRO A 87 -3.84 14.27 -13.25
C PRO A 87 -3.93 13.33 -14.47
N ILE A 88 -4.38 12.10 -14.22
CA ILE A 88 -4.62 11.13 -15.28
C ILE A 88 -5.91 11.56 -16.01
N PRO A 89 -5.85 11.84 -17.31
CA PRO A 89 -7.08 12.17 -18.05
C PRO A 89 -8.10 11.03 -17.97
N ASP A 90 -9.38 11.38 -17.87
CA ASP A 90 -10.44 10.36 -17.75
C ASP A 90 -10.43 9.35 -18.90
N GLN A 91 -10.08 9.78 -20.10
CA GLN A 91 -9.97 8.87 -21.24
C GLN A 91 -8.93 7.77 -21.03
N HIS A 92 -7.98 7.94 -20.12
CA HIS A 92 -6.95 6.97 -19.78
C HIS A 92 -7.12 6.35 -18.40
N TRP A 93 -8.16 6.74 -17.66
CA TRP A 93 -8.35 6.25 -16.29
C TRP A 93 -8.50 4.72 -16.24
N GLN A 94 -9.28 4.13 -17.13
CA GLN A 94 -9.48 2.68 -17.13
C GLN A 94 -8.17 1.93 -17.34
N GLN A 95 -7.32 2.42 -18.22
CA GLN A 95 -6.01 1.81 -18.45
C GLN A 95 -5.11 1.94 -17.22
N ALA A 96 -5.15 3.08 -16.54
CA ALA A 96 -4.42 3.29 -15.29
C ALA A 96 -4.92 2.36 -14.19
N TYR A 97 -6.24 2.25 -14.06
CA TYR A 97 -6.87 1.33 -13.12
C TYR A 97 -6.44 -0.12 -13.39
N ASP A 98 -6.47 -0.54 -14.65
CA ASP A 98 -6.07 -1.90 -15.03
C ASP A 98 -4.60 -2.17 -14.71
N ALA A 99 -3.74 -1.18 -14.88
CA ALA A 99 -2.33 -1.31 -14.56
C ALA A 99 -2.12 -1.55 -13.06
N VAL A 100 -2.77 -0.75 -12.21
CA VAL A 100 -2.64 -0.91 -10.77
C VAL A 100 -3.32 -2.18 -10.28
N ALA A 101 -4.47 -2.54 -10.86
CA ALA A 101 -5.18 -3.78 -10.50
C ALA A 101 -4.33 -5.02 -10.85
N GLY A 102 -3.66 -5.00 -12.00
CA GLY A 102 -2.76 -6.08 -12.40
C GLY A 102 -1.59 -6.23 -11.44
N ALA A 103 -0.98 -5.11 -11.06
CA ALA A 103 0.11 -5.10 -10.07
C ALA A 103 -0.37 -5.61 -8.71
N ALA A 104 -1.56 -5.19 -8.29
CA ALA A 104 -2.15 -5.63 -7.03
C ALA A 104 -2.35 -7.15 -7.01
N ARG A 105 -2.83 -7.74 -8.10
CA ARG A 105 -2.96 -9.20 -8.21
C ARG A 105 -1.62 -9.90 -8.04
N GLN A 106 -0.58 -9.38 -8.66
CA GLN A 106 0.77 -9.95 -8.53
C GLN A 106 1.31 -9.87 -7.10
N LEU A 107 0.89 -8.86 -6.35
CA LEU A 107 1.25 -8.71 -4.94
C LEU A 107 0.35 -9.48 -3.99
N GLY A 108 -0.70 -10.15 -4.50
CA GLY A 108 -1.66 -10.86 -3.66
C GLY A 108 -2.68 -9.97 -2.97
N LEU A 109 -2.90 -8.77 -3.49
CA LEU A 109 -3.86 -7.82 -2.92
C LEU A 109 -5.24 -8.11 -3.52
N SER A 110 -6.04 -8.89 -2.81
CA SER A 110 -7.35 -9.36 -3.30
C SER A 110 -8.50 -8.43 -2.95
N GLY A 111 -8.33 -7.56 -1.95
CA GLY A 111 -9.34 -6.58 -1.56
C GLY A 111 -9.25 -5.33 -2.41
N ALA A 112 -10.41 -4.80 -2.81
CA ALA A 112 -10.46 -3.55 -3.59
C ALA A 112 -11.52 -2.64 -2.98
N THR A 113 -11.16 -1.36 -2.78
CA THR A 113 -12.07 -0.34 -2.29
C THR A 113 -12.01 0.86 -3.24
N VAL A 114 -13.16 1.26 -3.74
CA VAL A 114 -13.29 2.46 -4.57
C VAL A 114 -13.82 3.57 -3.67
N PHE A 115 -12.98 4.55 -3.36
CA PHE A 115 -13.38 5.68 -2.53
C PHE A 115 -14.08 6.76 -3.34
N LYS A 116 -13.64 6.97 -4.59
CA LYS A 116 -14.22 7.94 -5.51
C LYS A 116 -14.12 7.41 -6.93
N ASP A 117 -15.18 7.65 -7.71
CA ASP A 117 -15.22 7.26 -9.11
C ASP A 117 -16.17 8.20 -9.86
N ALA A 118 -15.74 9.44 -9.99
CA ALA A 118 -16.48 10.50 -10.69
C ALA A 118 -15.58 11.13 -11.75
N PRO A 119 -16.13 11.85 -12.72
CA PRO A 119 -15.31 12.52 -13.74
C PRO A 119 -14.21 13.38 -13.10
N ASN A 120 -12.96 13.10 -13.48
CA ASN A 120 -11.77 13.79 -12.98
C ASN A 120 -11.57 13.69 -11.47
N ASP A 121 -12.14 12.66 -10.82
CA ASP A 121 -12.03 12.47 -9.38
C ASP A 121 -12.09 10.97 -9.05
N HIS A 122 -10.94 10.34 -8.98
CA HIS A 122 -10.83 8.89 -8.78
C HIS A 122 -9.90 8.58 -7.61
N ASP A 123 -10.23 7.54 -6.85
CA ASP A 123 -9.42 7.08 -5.72
C ASP A 123 -9.75 5.62 -5.46
N VAL A 124 -8.78 4.73 -5.68
CA VAL A 124 -8.94 3.30 -5.50
C VAL A 124 -7.79 2.73 -4.69
N GLN A 125 -8.11 1.77 -3.84
CA GLN A 125 -7.13 1.12 -2.97
C GLN A 125 -7.27 -0.40 -3.09
N PHE A 126 -6.15 -1.08 -3.20
CA PHE A 126 -6.07 -2.54 -3.14
C PHE A 126 -5.34 -2.94 -1.86
N SER A 127 -5.80 -4.01 -1.22
CA SER A 127 -5.25 -4.43 0.07
C SER A 127 -5.26 -5.94 0.22
N SER A 128 -4.42 -6.43 1.12
CA SER A 128 -4.38 -7.83 1.52
C SER A 128 -4.76 -7.99 2.99
N ASP A 129 -5.07 -9.22 3.38
CA ASP A 129 -5.34 -9.55 4.78
C ASP A 129 -4.12 -9.29 5.67
N SER A 130 -2.92 -9.30 5.10
CA SER A 130 -1.68 -9.01 5.82
C SER A 130 -1.40 -7.51 5.97
N GLY A 131 -2.31 -6.65 5.50
CA GLY A 131 -2.23 -5.20 5.68
C GLY A 131 -1.45 -4.44 4.62
N MET A 132 -0.93 -5.13 3.59
CA MET A 132 -0.29 -4.44 2.47
C MET A 132 -1.32 -3.66 1.67
N VAL A 133 -0.97 -2.45 1.25
CA VAL A 133 -1.87 -1.55 0.53
C VAL A 133 -1.15 -0.96 -0.68
N LEU A 134 -1.89 -0.84 -1.78
CA LEU A 134 -1.47 -0.12 -2.98
C LEU A 134 -2.63 0.79 -3.40
N ARG A 135 -2.37 2.08 -3.57
CA ARG A 135 -3.41 3.09 -3.81
C ARG A 135 -3.07 3.95 -5.01
N LEU A 136 -4.07 4.18 -5.85
CA LEU A 136 -4.00 5.11 -6.98
C LEU A 136 -5.13 6.12 -6.87
N ALA A 137 -4.79 7.39 -6.94
CA ALA A 137 -5.76 8.47 -6.93
C ALA A 137 -5.42 9.51 -8.01
N SER A 138 -6.44 10.18 -8.53
CA SER A 138 -6.26 11.23 -9.54
C SER A 138 -7.40 12.23 -9.41
N GLN A 139 -7.05 13.50 -9.21
CA GLN A 139 -7.99 14.61 -9.15
C GLN A 139 -7.33 15.86 -9.76
N LYS A 140 -6.67 16.68 -8.96
CA LYS A 140 -5.87 17.82 -9.45
C LYS A 140 -4.47 17.37 -9.82
N ALA A 141 -4.04 16.27 -9.25
CA ALA A 141 -2.76 15.62 -9.46
C ALA A 141 -2.99 14.12 -9.43
N ALA A 142 -2.00 13.33 -9.80
CA ALA A 142 -2.07 11.87 -9.68
C ALA A 142 -1.14 11.39 -8.59
N LEU A 143 -1.56 10.34 -7.88
CA LEU A 143 -0.84 9.81 -6.72
C LEU A 143 -0.80 8.30 -6.76
N LEU A 144 0.38 7.74 -6.58
CA LEU A 144 0.60 6.33 -6.26
C LEU A 144 1.30 6.26 -4.91
N THR A 145 0.80 5.42 -4.02
CA THR A 145 1.44 5.18 -2.72
C THR A 145 1.06 3.80 -2.20
N GLY A 146 1.65 3.42 -1.10
CA GLY A 146 1.38 2.12 -0.50
C GLY A 146 1.83 2.04 0.94
N ASN A 147 1.45 0.94 1.56
CA ASN A 147 1.80 0.60 2.95
C ASN A 147 2.24 -0.86 2.96
N THR A 148 3.35 -1.14 3.65
CA THR A 148 3.86 -2.51 3.73
C THR A 148 2.93 -3.44 4.52
N GLY A 149 2.08 -2.88 5.40
CA GLY A 149 1.49 -3.63 6.47
C GLY A 149 2.55 -3.95 7.52
N CYS A 150 2.13 -4.66 8.57
CA CYS A 150 3.05 -5.05 9.63
C CYS A 150 3.99 -6.16 9.14
N ARG A 151 5.29 -5.94 9.27
CA ARG A 151 6.32 -6.91 8.87
C ARG A 151 7.47 -6.87 9.88
N LEU A 152 8.17 -7.98 10.04
CA LEU A 152 9.36 -8.02 10.88
C LEU A 152 10.55 -7.44 10.11
N PRO A 153 11.32 -6.51 10.72
CA PRO A 153 12.62 -6.14 10.16
C PRO A 153 13.51 -7.38 10.00
N ALA A 154 14.41 -7.35 9.02
CA ALA A 154 15.27 -8.51 8.73
C ALA A 154 16.03 -8.98 9.97
N LYS A 155 16.48 -8.07 10.81
CA LYS A 155 17.21 -8.39 12.06
C LYS A 155 16.36 -9.10 13.10
N GLU A 156 15.03 -9.03 12.98
CA GLU A 156 14.07 -9.65 13.90
C GLU A 156 13.34 -10.84 13.26
N HIS A 157 13.61 -11.11 12.00
CA HIS A 157 12.95 -12.17 11.24
C HIS A 157 13.62 -13.52 11.54
#